data_89e02ed4a209da1ed2a282a16259b80e
#
_entry.id   89e02ed4a209da1ed2a282a16259b80e
#
_cell.length_a   1.000
_cell.length_b   1.000
_cell.length_c   1.000
_cell.angle_alpha   90.00
_cell.angle_beta   90.00
_cell.angle_gamma   90.00
#
_symmetry.space_group_name_H-M   'P 1'
#
loop_
_entity.id
_entity.type
_entity.pdbx_description
1 polymer ?
#
loop_
_entity_poly.entity_id
_entity_poly.type
_entity_poly.pdbx_seq_one_letter_code
_entity_poly.pdbx_strand_id
1 'polypeptide(L)'
;MTLPATMQALVTREGGYADNPGPRIDALSDWCALRELPVPEPAEGQVIVKVGLASVNPSDLHYVKGSYGQPRIEGGPAGFEGMGEVVAGAGTAAEGLVGARVAFVAPAGGAWAEYVALDHSIVIPLRPDLRDEDAAAQVVNPLTAMAMFDLVREAKAESFVASAAASQLGKLLAGLARDEGLPMIALVRRESQLALLKEKGASEALLTTAPDLGERFAEVARRLKPRVLLDAVGDQVSADLFFAMPNRARWVVYGQLDPEGPRLDRLGTLIFTGKRIEGFWLTEWMRAADQDRRVGVVQEVQARFADGRWRTDVTATLGLEAALEGLAEALKTPDGKVMIRPGG
;
A
#
# COMPACT_ATOMS: atom_id res chain seq x y z
N MET A 1 -18.41 27.65 -6.03
CA MET A 1 -17.28 27.85 -6.98
C MET A 1 -17.67 27.10 -8.26
N THR A 2 -17.55 27.70 -9.44
CA THR A 2 -17.86 27.00 -10.69
C THR A 2 -16.64 26.13 -11.02
N LEU A 3 -16.85 24.81 -11.23
CA LEU A 3 -15.80 23.91 -11.65
C LEU A 3 -15.35 24.21 -13.09
N PRO A 4 -14.08 23.94 -13.45
CA PRO A 4 -13.65 24.05 -14.85
C PRO A 4 -14.36 23.01 -15.72
N ALA A 5 -14.44 23.26 -17.03
CA ALA A 5 -15.08 22.31 -17.95
C ALA A 5 -14.24 21.06 -18.18
N THR A 6 -12.91 21.19 -18.13
CA THR A 6 -11.94 20.11 -18.38
C THR A 6 -10.90 20.01 -17.28
N MET A 7 -10.25 18.87 -17.18
CA MET A 7 -9.17 18.53 -16.26
C MET A 7 -8.08 17.74 -16.96
N GLN A 8 -6.88 17.75 -16.40
CA GLN A 8 -5.80 16.86 -16.81
C GLN A 8 -5.81 15.57 -15.99
N ALA A 9 -5.48 14.45 -16.64
CA ALA A 9 -5.39 13.14 -16.00
C ALA A 9 -4.34 12.25 -16.68
N LEU A 10 -3.69 11.39 -15.89
CA LEU A 10 -2.94 10.25 -16.41
C LEU A 10 -3.90 9.09 -16.58
N VAL A 11 -4.14 8.70 -17.83
CA VAL A 11 -5.09 7.64 -18.18
C VAL A 11 -4.37 6.40 -18.70
N THR A 12 -4.93 5.23 -18.44
CA THR A 12 -4.41 3.95 -18.95
C THR A 12 -4.56 3.88 -20.47
N ARG A 13 -3.51 3.40 -21.16
CA ARG A 13 -3.53 3.24 -22.64
C ARG A 13 -4.35 2.07 -23.10
N GLU A 14 -4.49 1.04 -22.27
CA GLU A 14 -5.14 -0.23 -22.58
C GLU A 14 -6.12 -0.61 -21.49
N GLY A 15 -7.12 -1.43 -21.84
CA GLY A 15 -8.10 -2.02 -20.92
C GLY A 15 -7.81 -3.49 -20.60
N GLY A 16 -8.61 -4.06 -19.67
CA GLY A 16 -8.57 -5.47 -19.33
C GLY A 16 -7.36 -5.92 -18.53
N TYR A 17 -7.13 -7.23 -18.53
CA TYR A 17 -5.96 -7.87 -17.90
C TYR A 17 -4.84 -8.08 -18.90
N ALA A 18 -3.60 -8.12 -18.39
CA ALA A 18 -2.41 -8.51 -19.15
C ALA A 18 -1.43 -9.24 -18.24
N ASP A 19 -0.60 -10.10 -18.83
CA ASP A 19 0.42 -10.88 -18.12
C ASP A 19 1.75 -10.07 -18.07
N ASN A 20 1.78 -9.08 -17.18
CA ASN A 20 2.93 -8.22 -16.93
C ASN A 20 3.27 -8.22 -15.43
N PRO A 21 3.86 -9.30 -14.90
CA PRO A 21 4.06 -9.46 -13.47
C PRO A 21 5.03 -8.43 -12.88
N GLY A 22 4.87 -8.17 -11.59
CA GLY A 22 5.67 -7.22 -10.82
C GLY A 22 5.40 -5.75 -11.13
N PRO A 23 5.70 -4.85 -10.18
CA PRO A 23 5.38 -3.43 -10.30
C PRO A 23 6.46 -2.60 -11.02
N ARG A 24 7.52 -3.21 -11.53
CA ARG A 24 8.59 -2.49 -12.21
C ARG A 24 8.11 -1.93 -13.56
N ILE A 25 8.45 -0.68 -13.82
CA ILE A 25 8.24 0.01 -15.09
C ILE A 25 9.56 0.62 -15.56
N ASP A 26 9.78 0.70 -16.86
CA ASP A 26 10.89 1.43 -17.46
C ASP A 26 10.49 2.87 -17.77
N ALA A 27 9.26 3.11 -18.23
CA ALA A 27 8.64 4.41 -18.37
C ALA A 27 7.14 4.30 -18.06
N LEU A 28 6.56 5.32 -17.42
CA LEU A 28 5.10 5.36 -17.20
C LEU A 28 4.37 5.61 -18.53
N SER A 29 5.00 6.30 -19.47
CA SER A 29 4.47 6.57 -20.81
C SER A 29 4.17 5.32 -21.65
N ASP A 30 4.74 4.17 -21.31
CA ASP A 30 4.40 2.90 -21.96
C ASP A 30 2.97 2.43 -21.59
N TRP A 31 2.48 2.81 -20.40
CA TRP A 31 1.25 2.33 -19.81
C TRP A 31 0.16 3.40 -19.70
N CYS A 32 0.57 4.67 -19.56
CA CYS A 32 -0.33 5.81 -19.36
C CYS A 32 -0.07 6.90 -20.40
N ALA A 33 -1.08 7.77 -20.57
CA ALA A 33 -0.98 9.00 -21.36
C ALA A 33 -1.58 10.15 -20.56
N LEU A 34 -1.00 11.35 -20.71
CA LEU A 34 -1.64 12.57 -20.25
C LEU A 34 -2.78 12.93 -21.20
N ARG A 35 -3.97 13.17 -20.66
CA ARG A 35 -5.17 13.54 -21.44
C ARG A 35 -5.96 14.63 -20.75
N GLU A 36 -6.55 15.49 -21.57
CA GLU A 36 -7.62 16.38 -21.13
C GLU A 36 -8.94 15.61 -21.19
N LEU A 37 -9.66 15.62 -20.06
CA LEU A 37 -10.97 14.98 -19.89
C LEU A 37 -12.00 16.00 -19.39
N PRO A 38 -13.29 15.79 -19.58
CA PRO A 38 -14.30 16.59 -18.90
C PRO A 38 -14.21 16.37 -17.38
N VAL A 39 -14.39 17.45 -16.59
CA VAL A 39 -14.54 17.31 -15.14
C VAL A 39 -15.84 16.55 -14.87
N PRO A 40 -15.81 15.49 -14.04
CA PRO A 40 -17.02 14.70 -13.77
C PRO A 40 -18.08 15.52 -13.03
N GLU A 41 -19.34 15.26 -13.32
CA GLU A 41 -20.48 15.76 -12.54
C GLU A 41 -20.84 14.69 -11.48
N PRO A 42 -21.20 15.10 -10.23
CA PRO A 42 -21.54 14.13 -9.21
C PRO A 42 -22.93 13.54 -9.48
N ALA A 43 -23.04 12.22 -9.53
CA ALA A 43 -24.32 11.51 -9.45
C ALA A 43 -24.85 11.53 -8.00
N GLU A 44 -26.13 11.18 -7.79
CA GLU A 44 -26.72 11.09 -6.45
C GLU A 44 -25.86 10.23 -5.52
N GLY A 45 -25.51 10.75 -4.34
CA GLY A 45 -24.63 10.12 -3.37
C GLY A 45 -23.14 10.28 -3.67
N GLN A 46 -22.76 10.99 -4.73
CA GLN A 46 -21.36 11.21 -5.06
C GLN A 46 -20.85 12.60 -4.67
N VAL A 47 -19.57 12.67 -4.40
CA VAL A 47 -18.79 13.89 -4.24
C VAL A 47 -17.76 14.02 -5.37
N ILE A 48 -17.42 15.26 -5.72
CA ILE A 48 -16.26 15.58 -6.55
C ILE A 48 -15.14 16.05 -5.61
N VAL A 49 -14.02 15.35 -5.64
CA VAL A 49 -12.81 15.74 -4.90
C VAL A 49 -11.83 16.40 -5.88
N LYS A 50 -11.41 17.63 -5.58
CA LYS A 50 -10.26 18.25 -6.20
C LYS A 50 -9.02 17.63 -5.57
N VAL A 51 -8.27 16.84 -6.32
CA VAL A 51 -7.12 16.11 -5.82
C VAL A 51 -5.95 17.05 -5.55
N GLY A 52 -5.50 17.08 -4.31
CA GLY A 52 -4.34 17.88 -3.89
C GLY A 52 -3.03 17.10 -3.98
N LEU A 53 -3.05 15.84 -3.54
CA LEU A 53 -1.87 14.96 -3.55
C LEU A 53 -2.32 13.50 -3.63
N ALA A 54 -1.63 12.71 -4.44
CA ALA A 54 -1.85 11.26 -4.58
C ALA A 54 -0.56 10.49 -4.29
N SER A 55 -0.66 9.33 -3.66
CA SER A 55 0.49 8.46 -3.47
C SER A 55 0.68 7.49 -4.63
N VAL A 56 1.92 7.04 -4.85
CA VAL A 56 2.23 5.95 -5.78
C VAL A 56 2.51 4.68 -5.00
N ASN A 57 1.77 3.63 -5.30
CA ASN A 57 1.91 2.30 -4.71
C ASN A 57 2.28 1.25 -5.75
N PRO A 58 2.90 0.13 -5.37
CA PRO A 58 3.08 -1.00 -6.29
C PRO A 58 1.77 -1.47 -6.93
N SER A 59 0.63 -1.39 -6.22
CA SER A 59 -0.71 -1.71 -6.74
C SER A 59 -1.12 -0.84 -7.93
N ASP A 60 -0.78 0.46 -7.93
CA ASP A 60 -1.05 1.34 -9.07
C ASP A 60 -0.29 0.89 -10.31
N LEU A 61 0.98 0.47 -10.12
CA LEU A 61 1.83 -0.01 -11.21
C LEU A 61 1.36 -1.37 -11.73
N HIS A 62 0.93 -2.28 -10.85
CA HIS A 62 0.27 -3.51 -11.25
C HIS A 62 -1.02 -3.23 -12.04
N TYR A 63 -1.81 -2.25 -11.60
CA TYR A 63 -3.04 -1.87 -12.30
C TYR A 63 -2.77 -1.35 -13.70
N VAL A 64 -1.91 -0.35 -13.86
CA VAL A 64 -1.61 0.22 -15.20
C VAL A 64 -0.98 -0.78 -16.14
N LYS A 65 -0.28 -1.80 -15.61
CA LYS A 65 0.29 -2.92 -16.37
C LYS A 65 -0.72 -4.06 -16.66
N GLY A 66 -1.90 -4.06 -16.03
CA GLY A 66 -2.94 -5.08 -16.22
C GLY A 66 -2.76 -6.35 -15.40
N SER A 67 -1.85 -6.38 -14.43
CA SER A 67 -1.59 -7.53 -13.55
C SER A 67 -2.16 -7.38 -12.13
N TYR A 68 -3.08 -6.42 -11.93
CA TYR A 68 -3.76 -6.23 -10.64
C TYR A 68 -5.01 -7.11 -10.53
N GLY A 69 -5.55 -7.25 -9.31
CA GLY A 69 -6.76 -8.05 -9.01
C GLY A 69 -8.06 -7.55 -9.65
N GLN A 70 -8.01 -6.49 -10.46
CA GLN A 70 -9.12 -5.97 -11.24
C GLN A 70 -8.65 -5.48 -12.62
N PRO A 71 -9.54 -5.50 -13.65
CA PRO A 71 -9.19 -5.08 -14.99
C PRO A 71 -8.98 -3.56 -15.06
N ARG A 72 -8.07 -3.14 -15.95
CA ARG A 72 -7.91 -1.71 -16.33
C ARG A 72 -9.13 -1.22 -17.11
N ILE A 73 -9.40 0.08 -17.00
CA ILE A 73 -10.38 0.78 -17.84
C ILE A 73 -9.60 1.59 -18.88
N GLU A 74 -9.66 1.21 -20.15
CA GLU A 74 -9.01 1.95 -21.23
C GLU A 74 -9.44 3.42 -21.22
N GLY A 75 -8.49 4.34 -21.26
CA GLY A 75 -8.75 5.78 -21.16
C GLY A 75 -9.23 6.25 -19.79
N GLY A 76 -9.36 5.35 -18.80
CA GLY A 76 -9.73 5.69 -17.43
C GLY A 76 -8.54 6.27 -16.66
N PRO A 77 -8.75 7.27 -15.78
CA PRO A 77 -7.68 7.82 -14.94
C PRO A 77 -7.11 6.76 -14.00
N ALA A 78 -5.78 6.78 -13.82
CA ALA A 78 -5.05 5.87 -12.95
C ALA A 78 -4.95 6.38 -11.50
N GLY A 79 -4.29 5.59 -10.63
CA GLY A 79 -4.03 5.93 -9.22
C GLY A 79 -5.19 5.58 -8.29
N PHE A 80 -4.87 4.94 -7.15
CA PHE A 80 -5.89 4.40 -6.24
C PHE A 80 -6.14 5.24 -5.00
N GLU A 81 -5.17 5.97 -4.48
CA GLU A 81 -5.37 6.74 -3.25
C GLU A 81 -4.80 8.15 -3.33
N GLY A 82 -5.40 9.05 -2.58
CA GLY A 82 -4.97 10.42 -2.47
C GLY A 82 -5.72 11.19 -1.38
N MET A 83 -5.45 12.49 -1.34
CA MET A 83 -6.19 13.43 -0.53
C MET A 83 -6.58 14.65 -1.38
N GLY A 84 -7.58 15.37 -0.93
CA GLY A 84 -8.04 16.59 -1.59
C GLY A 84 -9.14 17.29 -0.84
N GLU A 85 -9.81 18.21 -1.51
CA GLU A 85 -10.97 18.96 -1.01
C GLU A 85 -12.23 18.53 -1.78
N VAL A 86 -13.31 18.30 -1.08
CA VAL A 86 -14.62 18.07 -1.69
C VAL A 86 -15.15 19.41 -2.23
N VAL A 87 -15.29 19.54 -3.55
CA VAL A 87 -15.67 20.78 -4.21
C VAL A 87 -17.13 20.79 -4.74
N ALA A 88 -17.74 19.60 -4.84
CA ALA A 88 -19.14 19.45 -5.17
C ALA A 88 -19.69 18.14 -4.60
N GLY A 89 -20.99 18.03 -4.42
CA GLY A 89 -21.70 16.82 -4.01
C GLY A 89 -23.12 16.83 -4.51
N ALA A 90 -23.73 15.65 -4.69
CA ALA A 90 -25.13 15.49 -5.02
C ALA A 90 -25.82 14.60 -3.97
N GLY A 91 -26.93 15.08 -3.42
CA GLY A 91 -27.64 14.49 -2.28
C GLY A 91 -27.11 14.98 -0.92
N THR A 92 -28.02 14.99 0.07
CA THR A 92 -27.81 15.65 1.37
C THR A 92 -26.52 15.24 2.08
N ALA A 93 -26.18 13.95 2.08
CA ALA A 93 -24.97 13.46 2.75
C ALA A 93 -23.69 13.90 2.02
N ALA A 94 -23.70 13.86 0.68
CA ALA A 94 -22.57 14.30 -0.15
C ALA A 94 -22.38 15.82 -0.11
N GLU A 95 -23.48 16.59 -0.17
CA GLU A 95 -23.47 18.05 -0.04
C GLU A 95 -22.90 18.51 1.30
N GLY A 96 -23.18 17.77 2.38
CA GLY A 96 -22.66 18.04 3.72
C GLY A 96 -21.11 17.92 3.84
N LEU A 97 -20.46 17.32 2.86
CA LEU A 97 -19.01 17.19 2.82
C LEU A 97 -18.30 18.30 2.01
N VAL A 98 -19.06 19.15 1.31
CA VAL A 98 -18.45 20.23 0.49
C VAL A 98 -17.60 21.17 1.35
N GLY A 99 -16.37 21.42 0.92
CA GLY A 99 -15.34 22.15 1.66
C GLY A 99 -14.52 21.30 2.63
N ALA A 100 -14.89 20.02 2.84
CA ALA A 100 -14.12 19.15 3.69
C ALA A 100 -12.81 18.70 3.01
N ARG A 101 -11.73 18.68 3.78
CA ARG A 101 -10.47 18.06 3.42
C ARG A 101 -10.59 16.55 3.68
N VAL A 102 -10.37 15.74 2.67
CA VAL A 102 -10.60 14.28 2.73
C VAL A 102 -9.41 13.50 2.19
N ALA A 103 -9.19 12.30 2.75
CA ALA A 103 -8.49 11.23 2.05
C ALA A 103 -9.50 10.33 1.35
N PHE A 104 -9.04 9.61 0.33
CA PHE A 104 -9.90 8.73 -0.41
C PHE A 104 -9.15 7.54 -1.03
N VAL A 105 -9.91 6.50 -1.34
CA VAL A 105 -9.51 5.46 -2.28
C VAL A 105 -10.42 5.56 -3.50
N ALA A 106 -9.85 5.44 -4.69
CA ALA A 106 -10.57 5.42 -5.97
C ALA A 106 -10.49 4.00 -6.57
N PRO A 107 -11.45 3.12 -6.29
CA PRO A 107 -11.35 1.70 -6.65
C PRO A 107 -11.24 1.46 -8.17
N ALA A 108 -11.81 2.35 -8.97
CA ALA A 108 -11.72 2.29 -10.44
C ALA A 108 -10.54 3.09 -11.02
N GLY A 109 -9.69 3.67 -10.15
CA GLY A 109 -8.70 4.69 -10.52
C GLY A 109 -9.25 6.10 -10.40
N GLY A 110 -8.39 7.11 -10.53
CA GLY A 110 -8.78 8.52 -10.49
C GLY A 110 -7.89 9.43 -9.64
N ALA A 111 -7.02 8.89 -8.81
CA ALA A 111 -6.16 9.70 -7.96
C ALA A 111 -5.08 10.46 -8.75
N TRP A 112 -4.74 10.02 -9.96
CA TRP A 112 -3.79 10.71 -10.83
C TRP A 112 -4.52 11.60 -11.86
N ALA A 113 -5.51 12.34 -11.38
CA ALA A 113 -6.30 13.32 -12.10
C ALA A 113 -6.56 14.54 -11.21
N GLU A 114 -6.84 15.70 -11.78
CA GLU A 114 -7.12 16.92 -11.00
C GLU A 114 -8.43 16.83 -10.22
N TYR A 115 -9.41 16.07 -10.72
CA TYR A 115 -10.71 15.84 -10.06
C TYR A 115 -11.10 14.36 -10.18
N VAL A 116 -11.79 13.86 -9.15
CA VAL A 116 -12.34 12.50 -9.13
C VAL A 116 -13.74 12.50 -8.54
N ALA A 117 -14.66 11.74 -9.16
CA ALA A 117 -16.00 11.47 -8.63
C ALA A 117 -15.96 10.20 -7.78
N LEU A 118 -16.46 10.27 -6.56
CA LEU A 118 -16.44 9.17 -5.59
C LEU A 118 -17.77 9.07 -4.85
N ASP A 119 -18.16 7.87 -4.46
CA ASP A 119 -19.23 7.69 -3.49
C ASP A 119 -18.85 8.36 -2.18
N HIS A 120 -19.74 9.14 -1.57
CA HIS A 120 -19.45 9.87 -0.34
C HIS A 120 -19.07 8.96 0.84
N SER A 121 -19.47 7.68 0.83
CA SER A 121 -19.19 6.72 1.90
C SER A 121 -17.75 6.20 1.92
N ILE A 122 -17.00 6.40 0.82
CA ILE A 122 -15.61 5.95 0.73
C ILE A 122 -14.59 7.08 0.89
N VAL A 123 -15.03 8.31 1.09
CA VAL A 123 -14.14 9.42 1.44
C VAL A 123 -14.01 9.53 2.96
N ILE A 124 -12.83 9.87 3.42
CA ILE A 124 -12.47 9.90 4.84
C ILE A 124 -12.17 11.34 5.23
N PRO A 125 -13.04 12.01 6.00
CA PRO A 125 -12.75 13.33 6.53
C PRO A 125 -11.45 13.34 7.34
N LEU A 126 -10.60 14.31 7.08
CA LEU A 126 -9.29 14.43 7.68
C LEU A 126 -9.30 15.28 8.94
N ARG A 127 -8.51 14.88 9.92
CA ARG A 127 -8.12 15.76 11.02
C ARG A 127 -7.36 16.97 10.47
N PRO A 128 -7.55 18.17 11.02
CA PRO A 128 -6.89 19.39 10.53
C PRO A 128 -5.36 19.40 10.76
N ASP A 129 -4.87 18.61 11.71
CA ASP A 129 -3.47 18.53 12.11
C ASP A 129 -2.63 17.51 11.30
N LEU A 130 -3.24 16.81 10.34
CA LEU A 130 -2.53 15.89 9.47
C LEU A 130 -1.79 16.59 8.34
N ARG A 131 -0.54 16.19 8.10
CA ARG A 131 0.24 16.60 6.92
C ARG A 131 -0.39 16.05 5.65
N ASP A 132 -0.23 16.76 4.54
CA ASP A 132 -0.77 16.33 3.24
C ASP A 132 -0.19 14.98 2.79
N GLU A 133 1.11 14.75 3.02
CA GLU A 133 1.76 13.52 2.66
C GLU A 133 1.24 12.31 3.45
N ASP A 134 0.93 12.52 4.74
CA ASP A 134 0.35 11.47 5.59
C ASP A 134 -1.11 11.22 5.19
N ALA A 135 -1.85 12.28 4.88
CA ALA A 135 -3.22 12.21 4.41
C ALA A 135 -3.35 11.48 3.05
N ALA A 136 -2.46 11.80 2.09
CA ALA A 136 -2.47 11.21 0.75
C ALA A 136 -2.10 9.71 0.73
N ALA A 137 -1.43 9.21 1.77
CA ALA A 137 -0.96 7.83 1.88
C ALA A 137 -1.55 7.08 3.07
N GLN A 138 -2.70 7.51 3.61
CA GLN A 138 -3.24 6.91 4.84
C GLN A 138 -4.15 5.70 4.62
N VAL A 139 -4.51 5.37 3.37
CA VAL A 139 -5.45 4.28 3.09
C VAL A 139 -4.71 2.98 2.78
N VAL A 140 -3.99 2.91 1.65
CA VAL A 140 -3.47 1.62 1.16
C VAL A 140 -2.50 0.99 2.16
N ASN A 141 -1.40 1.66 2.50
CA ASN A 141 -0.39 1.06 3.38
C ASN A 141 -0.81 1.00 4.85
N PRO A 142 -1.38 2.07 5.47
CA PRO A 142 -1.74 2.03 6.89
C PRO A 142 -2.87 1.05 7.20
N LEU A 143 -3.95 1.02 6.40
CA LEU A 143 -5.03 0.06 6.65
C LEU A 143 -4.56 -1.37 6.39
N THR A 144 -3.69 -1.60 5.39
CA THR A 144 -3.05 -2.91 5.17
C THR A 144 -2.19 -3.31 6.37
N ALA A 145 -1.38 -2.39 6.93
CA ALA A 145 -0.58 -2.67 8.11
C ALA A 145 -1.44 -3.06 9.32
N MET A 146 -2.51 -2.30 9.59
CA MET A 146 -3.46 -2.60 10.68
C MET A 146 -4.13 -3.95 10.49
N ALA A 147 -4.67 -4.21 9.30
CA ALA A 147 -5.38 -5.46 8.99
C ALA A 147 -4.45 -6.69 9.06
N MET A 148 -3.24 -6.59 8.53
CA MET A 148 -2.27 -7.70 8.62
C MET A 148 -1.74 -7.89 10.03
N PHE A 149 -1.63 -6.82 10.82
CA PHE A 149 -1.25 -6.95 12.23
C PHE A 149 -2.33 -7.67 13.04
N ASP A 150 -3.61 -7.51 12.68
CA ASP A 150 -4.68 -8.33 13.26
C ASP A 150 -4.50 -9.82 12.94
N LEU A 151 -4.09 -10.20 11.73
CA LEU A 151 -3.78 -11.60 11.40
C LEU A 151 -2.67 -12.18 12.28
N VAL A 152 -1.68 -11.34 12.65
CA VAL A 152 -0.60 -11.74 13.57
C VAL A 152 -1.16 -11.98 14.99
N ARG A 153 -2.06 -11.10 15.46
CA ARG A 153 -2.74 -11.25 16.75
C ARG A 153 -3.66 -12.47 16.79
N GLU A 154 -4.46 -12.70 15.74
CA GLU A 154 -5.34 -13.86 15.59
C GLU A 154 -4.58 -15.18 15.61
N ALA A 155 -3.39 -15.20 14.99
CA ALA A 155 -2.50 -16.35 15.03
C ALA A 155 -1.89 -16.60 16.42
N LYS A 156 -2.10 -15.70 17.40
CA LYS A 156 -1.45 -15.70 18.72
C LYS A 156 0.06 -15.89 18.58
N ALA A 157 0.64 -15.20 17.60
CA ALA A 157 2.05 -15.32 17.30
C ALA A 157 2.91 -14.60 18.36
N GLU A 158 3.97 -15.26 18.81
CA GLU A 158 4.94 -14.66 19.74
C GLU A 158 5.84 -13.64 19.02
N SER A 159 5.97 -13.76 17.70
CA SER A 159 6.66 -12.83 16.81
C SER A 159 6.24 -13.07 15.36
N PHE A 160 6.61 -12.15 14.47
CA PHE A 160 6.34 -12.28 13.04
C PHE A 160 7.54 -11.81 12.20
N VAL A 161 7.54 -12.22 10.93
CA VAL A 161 8.52 -11.81 9.92
C VAL A 161 7.82 -10.88 8.91
N ALA A 162 8.51 -9.85 8.44
CA ALA A 162 8.02 -9.05 7.32
C ALA A 162 9.11 -8.88 6.26
N SER A 163 8.79 -9.20 5.00
CA SER A 163 9.64 -8.93 3.85
C SER A 163 9.50 -7.49 3.37
N ALA A 164 10.44 -7.01 2.55
CA ALA A 164 10.50 -5.62 2.10
C ALA A 164 10.28 -4.61 3.25
N ALA A 165 10.83 -4.90 4.43
CA ALA A 165 10.52 -4.19 5.66
C ALA A 165 10.91 -2.71 5.66
N ALA A 166 11.84 -2.28 4.79
CA ALA A 166 12.18 -0.87 4.62
C ALA A 166 11.18 -0.08 3.75
N SER A 167 10.16 -0.75 3.17
CA SER A 167 9.05 -0.05 2.52
C SER A 167 8.24 0.78 3.51
N GLN A 168 7.42 1.71 3.01
CA GLN A 168 6.55 2.50 3.89
C GLN A 168 5.68 1.58 4.77
N LEU A 169 5.04 0.56 4.18
CA LEU A 169 4.22 -0.40 4.92
C LEU A 169 5.04 -1.17 5.98
N GLY A 170 6.24 -1.63 5.64
CA GLY A 170 7.10 -2.34 6.59
C GLY A 170 7.52 -1.48 7.77
N LYS A 171 7.79 -0.19 7.56
CA LYS A 171 8.07 0.77 8.64
C LYS A 171 6.87 0.99 9.55
N LEU A 172 5.64 1.04 9.00
CA LEU A 172 4.41 1.12 9.80
C LEU A 172 4.22 -0.14 10.67
N LEU A 173 4.49 -1.32 10.10
CA LEU A 173 4.46 -2.58 10.86
C LEU A 173 5.51 -2.60 11.98
N ALA A 174 6.70 -2.08 11.74
CA ALA A 174 7.74 -1.98 12.78
C ALA A 174 7.30 -1.05 13.94
N GLY A 175 6.65 0.08 13.61
CA GLY A 175 6.04 0.96 14.62
C GLY A 175 4.94 0.27 15.42
N LEU A 176 4.05 -0.48 14.77
CA LEU A 176 3.02 -1.29 15.45
C LEU A 176 3.64 -2.34 16.36
N ALA A 177 4.63 -3.06 15.86
CA ALA A 177 5.35 -4.10 16.60
C ALA A 177 5.95 -3.55 17.91
N ARG A 178 6.60 -2.39 17.83
CA ARG A 178 7.15 -1.69 18.99
C ARG A 178 6.05 -1.29 19.98
N ASP A 179 5.00 -0.65 19.50
CA ASP A 179 3.94 -0.08 20.36
C ASP A 179 3.13 -1.18 21.08
N GLU A 180 3.02 -2.36 20.45
CA GLU A 180 2.33 -3.53 20.99
C GLU A 180 3.25 -4.51 21.73
N GLY A 181 4.55 -4.25 21.76
CA GLY A 181 5.52 -5.15 22.41
C GLY A 181 5.65 -6.51 21.70
N LEU A 182 5.28 -6.61 20.42
CA LEU A 182 5.33 -7.85 19.65
C LEU A 182 6.57 -7.88 18.74
N PRO A 183 7.54 -8.80 18.96
CA PRO A 183 8.78 -8.81 18.20
C PRO A 183 8.57 -8.99 16.70
N MET A 184 9.18 -8.11 15.90
CA MET A 184 9.24 -8.18 14.45
C MET A 184 10.63 -8.53 13.96
N ILE A 185 10.73 -9.48 13.04
CA ILE A 185 11.92 -9.82 12.26
C ILE A 185 11.80 -9.15 10.90
N ALA A 186 12.58 -8.11 10.65
CA ALA A 186 12.56 -7.34 9.43
C ALA A 186 13.54 -7.94 8.40
N LEU A 187 13.07 -8.22 7.18
CA LEU A 187 13.90 -8.65 6.06
C LEU A 187 14.16 -7.47 5.13
N VAL A 188 15.43 -7.16 4.90
CA VAL A 188 15.88 -6.02 4.09
C VAL A 188 16.96 -6.41 3.09
N ARG A 189 17.09 -5.64 1.98
CA ARG A 189 18.07 -5.94 0.92
C ARG A 189 19.37 -5.14 1.02
N ARG A 190 19.39 -4.05 1.80
CA ARG A 190 20.55 -3.15 1.91
C ARG A 190 21.00 -3.05 3.35
N GLU A 191 22.30 -3.05 3.55
CA GLU A 191 22.90 -2.98 4.88
C GLU A 191 22.50 -1.70 5.63
N SER A 192 22.40 -0.56 4.92
CA SER A 192 21.94 0.72 5.49
C SER A 192 20.55 0.65 6.13
N GLN A 193 19.71 -0.30 5.72
CA GLN A 193 18.35 -0.47 6.23
C GLN A 193 18.29 -1.23 7.56
N LEU A 194 19.34 -1.93 7.96
CA LEU A 194 19.36 -2.70 9.21
C LEU A 194 19.17 -1.80 10.44
N ALA A 195 19.95 -0.72 10.53
CA ALA A 195 19.85 0.24 11.62
C ALA A 195 18.51 1.00 11.60
N LEU A 196 18.05 1.41 10.40
CA LEU A 196 16.76 2.08 10.21
C LEU A 196 15.62 1.26 10.79
N LEU A 197 15.54 -0.05 10.48
CA LEU A 197 14.43 -0.88 10.95
C LEU A 197 14.48 -1.12 12.46
N LYS A 198 15.65 -1.23 13.05
CA LYS A 198 15.79 -1.30 14.53
C LYS A 198 15.31 -0.01 15.19
N GLU A 199 15.66 1.16 14.64
CA GLU A 199 15.17 2.46 15.11
C GLU A 199 13.63 2.56 15.00
N LYS A 200 13.05 2.06 13.90
CA LYS A 200 11.58 2.05 13.70
C LYS A 200 10.83 1.08 14.61
N GLY A 201 11.53 0.10 15.23
CA GLY A 201 10.93 -0.80 16.21
C GLY A 201 11.03 -2.29 15.89
N ALA A 202 11.72 -2.69 14.82
CA ALA A 202 11.99 -4.10 14.57
C ALA A 202 12.95 -4.67 15.63
N SER A 203 12.59 -5.82 16.20
CA SER A 203 13.43 -6.49 17.19
C SER A 203 14.69 -7.09 16.56
N GLU A 204 14.56 -7.59 15.34
CA GLU A 204 15.67 -8.07 14.52
C GLU A 204 15.56 -7.55 13.09
N ALA A 205 16.69 -7.34 12.45
CA ALA A 205 16.77 -7.01 11.04
C ALA A 205 17.82 -7.89 10.37
N LEU A 206 17.42 -8.57 9.29
CA LEU A 206 18.26 -9.51 8.56
C LEU A 206 18.42 -9.07 7.11
N LEU A 207 19.66 -9.15 6.61
CA LEU A 207 20.00 -8.83 5.23
C LEU A 207 19.69 -10.05 4.34
N THR A 208 18.76 -9.93 3.41
CA THR A 208 18.35 -11.04 2.53
C THR A 208 19.41 -11.45 1.52
N THR A 209 20.43 -10.60 1.28
CA THR A 209 21.55 -10.87 0.39
C THR A 209 22.77 -11.47 1.11
N ALA A 210 22.70 -11.65 2.43
CA ALA A 210 23.80 -12.22 3.20
C ALA A 210 23.93 -13.72 2.94
N PRO A 211 25.14 -14.26 2.72
CA PRO A 211 25.35 -15.68 2.45
C PRO A 211 24.96 -16.60 3.61
N ASP A 212 25.01 -16.08 4.83
CA ASP A 212 24.69 -16.76 6.10
C ASP A 212 23.24 -16.51 6.57
N LEU A 213 22.37 -15.95 5.71
CA LEU A 213 20.99 -15.62 6.07
C LEU A 213 20.24 -16.80 6.69
N GLY A 214 20.34 -17.98 6.10
CA GLY A 214 19.63 -19.17 6.58
C GLY A 214 20.02 -19.56 8.01
N GLU A 215 21.31 -19.52 8.34
CA GLU A 215 21.83 -19.82 9.68
C GLU A 215 21.38 -18.76 10.70
N ARG A 216 21.53 -17.48 10.36
CA ARG A 216 21.10 -16.36 11.21
C ARG A 216 19.60 -16.38 11.44
N PHE A 217 18.82 -16.63 10.40
CA PHE A 217 17.37 -16.74 10.54
C PHE A 217 16.99 -17.94 11.44
N ALA A 218 17.62 -19.10 11.29
CA ALA A 218 17.35 -20.25 12.12
C ALA A 218 17.67 -19.99 13.61
N GLU A 219 18.71 -19.23 13.91
CA GLU A 219 19.04 -18.81 15.28
C GLU A 219 17.95 -17.89 15.85
N VAL A 220 17.58 -16.83 15.10
CA VAL A 220 16.53 -15.88 15.48
C VAL A 220 15.19 -16.57 15.63
N ALA A 221 14.82 -17.45 14.69
CA ALA A 221 13.56 -18.19 14.70
C ALA A 221 13.45 -19.15 15.89
N ARG A 222 14.53 -19.78 16.33
CA ARG A 222 14.54 -20.59 17.56
C ARG A 222 14.24 -19.76 18.81
N ARG A 223 14.75 -18.54 18.86
CA ARG A 223 14.57 -17.61 20.00
C ARG A 223 13.22 -16.94 19.99
N LEU A 224 12.79 -16.37 18.84
CA LEU A 224 11.59 -15.55 18.73
C LEU A 224 10.34 -16.33 18.26
N LYS A 225 10.50 -17.54 17.71
CA LYS A 225 9.42 -18.44 17.28
C LYS A 225 8.36 -17.78 16.39
N PRO A 226 8.73 -17.13 15.27
CA PRO A 226 7.78 -16.44 14.40
C PRO A 226 6.76 -17.42 13.82
N ARG A 227 5.48 -17.01 13.82
CA ARG A 227 4.36 -17.82 13.31
C ARG A 227 3.71 -17.22 12.07
N VAL A 228 4.01 -15.99 11.73
CA VAL A 228 3.45 -15.30 10.55
C VAL A 228 4.60 -14.67 9.77
N LEU A 229 4.62 -14.91 8.46
CA LEU A 229 5.44 -14.19 7.49
C LEU A 229 4.48 -13.30 6.68
N LEU A 230 4.62 -11.98 6.82
CA LEU A 230 3.93 -10.98 6.00
C LEU A 230 4.84 -10.65 4.81
N ASP A 231 4.42 -11.04 3.62
CA ASP A 231 5.30 -11.05 2.45
C ASP A 231 4.79 -10.20 1.29
N ALA A 232 5.59 -9.19 0.95
CA ALA A 232 5.40 -8.31 -0.21
C ALA A 232 6.16 -8.79 -1.45
N VAL A 233 7.17 -9.66 -1.28
CA VAL A 233 8.15 -9.96 -2.33
C VAL A 233 7.71 -11.18 -3.14
N GLY A 234 7.41 -12.27 -2.48
CA GLY A 234 7.01 -13.51 -3.13
C GLY A 234 8.17 -14.23 -3.82
N ASP A 235 9.41 -14.12 -3.32
CA ASP A 235 10.61 -14.70 -3.90
C ASP A 235 11.03 -16.03 -3.25
N GLN A 236 12.11 -16.64 -3.75
CA GLN A 236 12.65 -17.89 -3.21
C GLN A 236 13.15 -17.71 -1.77
N VAL A 237 13.67 -16.55 -1.41
CA VAL A 237 14.11 -16.26 -0.02
C VAL A 237 12.93 -16.35 0.93
N SER A 238 11.80 -15.73 0.59
CA SER A 238 10.57 -15.80 1.38
C SER A 238 10.10 -17.24 1.57
N ALA A 239 10.13 -18.07 0.51
CA ALA A 239 9.77 -19.49 0.57
C ALA A 239 10.71 -20.29 1.50
N ASP A 240 12.02 -20.12 1.35
CA ASP A 240 13.02 -20.84 2.14
C ASP A 240 12.90 -20.50 3.63
N LEU A 241 12.77 -19.21 3.95
CA LEU A 241 12.57 -18.77 5.33
C LEU A 241 11.23 -19.25 5.91
N PHE A 242 10.14 -19.23 5.14
CA PHE A 242 8.86 -19.80 5.58
C PHE A 242 8.98 -21.28 5.94
N PHE A 243 9.66 -22.08 5.11
CA PHE A 243 9.88 -23.50 5.42
C PHE A 243 10.79 -23.71 6.63
N ALA A 244 11.68 -22.77 6.96
CA ALA A 244 12.51 -22.79 8.16
C ALA A 244 11.77 -22.30 9.43
N MET A 245 10.63 -21.65 9.32
CA MET A 245 9.83 -21.22 10.46
C MET A 245 9.27 -22.39 11.26
N PRO A 246 8.82 -22.18 12.53
CA PRO A 246 8.18 -23.23 13.33
C PRO A 246 6.93 -23.84 12.68
N ASN A 247 6.50 -24.99 13.19
CA ASN A 247 5.25 -25.65 12.77
C ASN A 247 4.06 -24.69 12.93
N ARG A 248 3.04 -24.86 12.09
CA ARG A 248 1.82 -24.02 12.03
C ARG A 248 2.08 -22.56 11.64
N ALA A 249 3.24 -22.25 11.04
CA ALA A 249 3.49 -20.95 10.49
C ALA A 249 2.54 -20.63 9.32
N ARG A 250 2.19 -19.36 9.17
CA ARG A 250 1.37 -18.80 8.10
C ARG A 250 2.24 -17.93 7.20
N TRP A 251 2.19 -18.13 5.91
CA TRP A 251 2.77 -17.24 4.91
C TRP A 251 1.64 -16.42 4.29
N VAL A 252 1.58 -15.15 4.61
CA VAL A 252 0.58 -14.20 4.12
C VAL A 252 1.20 -13.39 3.01
N VAL A 253 0.84 -13.70 1.77
CA VAL A 253 1.30 -13.00 0.57
C VAL A 253 0.35 -11.84 0.29
N TYR A 254 0.85 -10.60 0.34
CA TYR A 254 0.08 -9.40 0.07
C TYR A 254 0.63 -8.55 -1.09
N GLY A 255 1.75 -8.96 -1.66
CA GLY A 255 2.38 -8.33 -2.81
C GLY A 255 3.18 -9.32 -3.64
N GLN A 256 3.56 -8.89 -4.83
CA GLN A 256 4.40 -9.63 -5.77
C GLN A 256 5.43 -8.68 -6.37
N LEU A 257 6.43 -8.31 -5.54
CA LEU A 257 7.54 -7.47 -6.03
C LEU A 257 8.51 -8.24 -6.91
N ASP A 258 8.63 -9.56 -6.71
CA ASP A 258 9.36 -10.46 -7.57
C ASP A 258 8.42 -10.99 -8.67
N PRO A 259 8.74 -10.77 -9.97
CA PRO A 259 7.89 -11.22 -11.06
C PRO A 259 7.93 -12.74 -11.30
N GLU A 260 9.00 -13.43 -10.88
CA GLU A 260 9.20 -14.85 -11.20
C GLU A 260 8.51 -15.77 -10.20
N GLY A 261 8.39 -15.34 -8.94
CA GLY A 261 7.86 -16.15 -7.85
C GLY A 261 8.77 -17.31 -7.42
N PRO A 262 8.45 -17.97 -6.31
CA PRO A 262 9.27 -19.04 -5.75
C PRO A 262 8.90 -20.42 -6.29
N ARG A 263 9.85 -21.35 -6.22
CA ARG A 263 9.59 -22.78 -6.33
C ARG A 263 9.25 -23.36 -4.96
N LEU A 264 8.19 -24.16 -4.88
CA LEU A 264 7.72 -24.78 -3.65
C LEU A 264 8.07 -26.26 -3.62
N ASP A 265 9.34 -26.60 -3.46
CA ASP A 265 9.85 -27.98 -3.53
C ASP A 265 9.49 -28.82 -2.30
N ARG A 266 8.99 -28.20 -1.22
CA ARG A 266 8.74 -28.83 0.08
C ARG A 266 7.25 -28.94 0.44
N LEU A 267 6.38 -29.13 -0.57
CA LEU A 267 4.92 -29.18 -0.34
C LEU A 267 4.50 -30.23 0.70
N GLY A 268 5.18 -31.37 0.76
CA GLY A 268 4.95 -32.37 1.80
C GLY A 268 5.10 -31.86 3.23
N THR A 269 5.96 -30.85 3.44
CA THR A 269 6.14 -30.21 4.75
C THR A 269 4.87 -29.53 5.22
N LEU A 270 4.05 -28.98 4.31
CA LEU A 270 2.78 -28.32 4.67
C LEU A 270 1.85 -29.33 5.38
N ILE A 271 1.80 -30.57 4.92
CA ILE A 271 0.94 -31.63 5.46
C ILE A 271 1.31 -31.94 6.92
N PHE A 272 2.61 -32.20 7.17
CA PHE A 272 3.06 -32.70 8.47
C PHE A 272 3.30 -31.62 9.52
N THR A 273 3.52 -30.38 9.09
CA THR A 273 3.80 -29.25 9.99
C THR A 273 2.60 -28.32 10.20
N GLY A 274 1.50 -28.52 9.45
CA GLY A 274 0.32 -27.68 9.50
C GLY A 274 0.58 -26.22 9.08
N LYS A 275 1.62 -25.98 8.28
CA LYS A 275 1.91 -24.68 7.70
C LYS A 275 0.88 -24.30 6.65
N ARG A 276 0.64 -23.00 6.43
CA ARG A 276 -0.35 -22.49 5.49
C ARG A 276 0.25 -21.38 4.65
N ILE A 277 -0.17 -21.29 3.38
CA ILE A 277 0.11 -20.19 2.46
C ILE A 277 -1.24 -19.60 2.11
N GLU A 278 -1.38 -18.30 2.21
CA GLU A 278 -2.64 -17.57 1.97
C GLU A 278 -2.36 -16.18 1.40
N GLY A 279 -3.31 -15.65 0.63
CA GLY A 279 -3.26 -14.29 0.12
C GLY A 279 -3.94 -13.31 1.07
N PHE A 280 -3.50 -12.05 1.04
CA PHE A 280 -4.17 -10.93 1.68
C PHE A 280 -4.39 -9.81 0.65
N TRP A 281 -5.63 -9.34 0.54
CA TRP A 281 -5.99 -8.18 -0.27
C TRP A 281 -6.82 -7.20 0.54
N LEU A 282 -6.37 -5.96 0.64
CA LEU A 282 -7.04 -4.92 1.43
C LEU A 282 -8.51 -4.72 1.02
N THR A 283 -8.82 -4.79 -0.28
CA THR A 283 -10.18 -4.65 -0.79
C THR A 283 -11.13 -5.70 -0.20
N GLU A 284 -10.69 -6.96 -0.10
CA GLU A 284 -11.48 -8.02 0.52
C GLU A 284 -11.65 -7.81 2.03
N TRP A 285 -10.58 -7.38 2.71
CA TRP A 285 -10.67 -7.04 4.13
C TRP A 285 -11.66 -5.89 4.37
N MET A 286 -11.61 -4.83 3.56
CA MET A 286 -12.54 -3.68 3.65
C MET A 286 -14.00 -4.09 3.42
N ARG A 287 -14.26 -5.06 2.55
CA ARG A 287 -15.61 -5.60 2.31
C ARG A 287 -16.10 -6.47 3.47
N ALA A 288 -15.21 -7.26 4.07
CA ALA A 288 -15.53 -8.19 5.15
C ALA A 288 -15.65 -7.51 6.52
N ALA A 289 -14.90 -6.44 6.77
CA ALA A 289 -14.91 -5.72 8.03
C ALA A 289 -16.26 -5.00 8.24
N ASP A 290 -16.81 -5.08 9.45
CA ASP A 290 -17.98 -4.28 9.82
C ASP A 290 -17.64 -2.78 9.90
N GLN A 291 -18.68 -1.96 10.00
CA GLN A 291 -18.53 -0.50 10.01
C GLN A 291 -17.71 0.00 11.19
N ASP A 292 -17.96 -0.54 12.39
CA ASP A 292 -17.27 -0.10 13.63
C ASP A 292 -15.76 -0.39 13.53
N ARG A 293 -15.40 -1.57 12.98
CA ARG A 293 -14.01 -1.93 12.74
C ARG A 293 -13.34 -0.99 11.72
N ARG A 294 -14.00 -0.70 10.60
CA ARG A 294 -13.48 0.24 9.59
C ARG A 294 -13.24 1.63 10.17
N VAL A 295 -14.25 2.16 10.88
CA VAL A 295 -14.15 3.48 11.54
C VAL A 295 -13.03 3.49 12.58
N GLY A 296 -12.97 2.48 13.44
CA GLY A 296 -11.96 2.39 14.48
C GLY A 296 -10.54 2.32 13.93
N VAL A 297 -10.31 1.56 12.85
CA VAL A 297 -9.00 1.49 12.19
C VAL A 297 -8.62 2.82 11.55
N VAL A 298 -9.54 3.50 10.89
CA VAL A 298 -9.28 4.83 10.29
C VAL A 298 -8.90 5.85 11.37
N GLN A 299 -9.63 5.87 12.49
CA GLN A 299 -9.35 6.77 13.61
C GLN A 299 -7.97 6.51 14.22
N GLU A 300 -7.60 5.24 14.42
CA GLU A 300 -6.27 4.88 14.94
C GLU A 300 -5.15 5.26 13.96
N VAL A 301 -5.35 5.05 12.64
CA VAL A 301 -4.41 5.48 11.60
C VAL A 301 -4.17 6.98 11.68
N GLN A 302 -5.24 7.79 11.70
CA GLN A 302 -5.11 9.23 11.80
C GLN A 302 -4.46 9.68 13.11
N ALA A 303 -4.78 9.03 14.23
CA ALA A 303 -4.15 9.31 15.51
C ALA A 303 -2.64 9.05 15.48
N ARG A 304 -2.21 7.91 14.89
CA ARG A 304 -0.78 7.55 14.77
C ARG A 304 0.03 8.51 13.93
N PHE A 305 -0.57 9.07 12.88
CA PHE A 305 0.07 10.12 12.09
C PHE A 305 0.11 11.46 12.83
N ALA A 306 -0.99 11.86 13.47
CA ALA A 306 -1.10 13.12 14.18
C ALA A 306 -0.15 13.22 15.40
N ASP A 307 0.04 12.11 16.12
CA ASP A 307 0.94 12.06 17.30
C ASP A 307 2.39 11.69 16.96
N GLY A 308 2.70 11.49 15.66
CA GLY A 308 4.05 11.23 15.17
C GLY A 308 4.57 9.78 15.36
N ARG A 309 3.72 8.85 15.86
CA ARG A 309 4.08 7.42 15.88
C ARG A 309 4.29 6.86 14.48
N TRP A 310 3.59 7.41 13.50
CA TRP A 310 3.75 7.11 12.09
C TRP A 310 4.08 8.37 11.29
N ARG A 311 4.78 8.19 10.19
CA ARG A 311 5.12 9.25 9.25
C ARG A 311 5.28 8.68 7.85
N THR A 312 4.78 9.37 6.85
CA THR A 312 5.07 9.09 5.46
C THR A 312 6.36 9.78 5.06
N ASP A 313 7.37 8.98 4.70
CA ASP A 313 8.61 9.49 4.13
C ASP A 313 8.41 9.66 2.62
N VAL A 314 8.70 10.85 2.10
CA VAL A 314 8.54 11.20 0.67
C VAL A 314 9.90 11.45 0.05
N THR A 315 10.18 10.80 -1.08
CA THR A 315 11.44 10.97 -1.83
C THR A 315 11.29 11.89 -3.04
N ALA A 316 10.09 11.97 -3.62
CA ALA A 316 9.80 12.87 -4.73
C ALA A 316 8.31 13.22 -4.79
N THR A 317 8.00 14.41 -5.30
CA THR A 317 6.64 14.82 -5.69
C THR A 317 6.70 15.33 -7.12
N LEU A 318 5.88 14.75 -8.01
CA LEU A 318 5.87 15.02 -9.45
C LEU A 318 4.50 15.60 -9.84
N GLY A 319 4.47 16.54 -10.80
CA GLY A 319 3.23 16.88 -11.52
C GLY A 319 2.86 15.76 -12.49
N LEU A 320 1.66 15.81 -13.09
CA LEU A 320 1.17 14.76 -14.01
C LEU A 320 2.12 14.54 -15.19
N GLU A 321 2.54 15.60 -15.87
CA GLU A 321 3.45 15.51 -17.02
C GLU A 321 4.83 14.97 -16.60
N ALA A 322 5.39 15.52 -15.53
CA ALA A 322 6.67 15.08 -14.97
C ALA A 322 6.63 13.62 -14.50
N ALA A 323 5.49 13.15 -14.00
CA ALA A 323 5.32 11.74 -13.61
C ALA A 323 5.37 10.80 -14.82
N LEU A 324 4.80 11.21 -15.96
CA LEU A 324 4.81 10.41 -17.19
C LEU A 324 6.22 10.05 -17.62
N GLU A 325 7.16 10.97 -17.50
CA GLU A 325 8.55 10.82 -17.91
C GLU A 325 9.47 10.35 -16.76
N GLY A 326 9.26 10.90 -15.54
CA GLY A 326 10.21 10.78 -14.42
C GLY A 326 9.84 9.76 -13.36
N LEU A 327 8.65 9.16 -13.37
CA LEU A 327 8.20 8.28 -12.28
C LEU A 327 9.13 7.06 -12.11
N ALA A 328 9.51 6.42 -13.21
CA ALA A 328 10.39 5.24 -13.17
C ALA A 328 11.73 5.53 -12.49
N GLU A 329 12.31 6.70 -12.73
CA GLU A 329 13.55 7.14 -12.10
C GLU A 329 13.35 7.49 -10.62
N ALA A 330 12.28 8.23 -10.30
CA ALA A 330 11.94 8.61 -8.94
C ALA A 330 11.72 7.38 -8.03
N LEU A 331 11.14 6.29 -8.56
CA LEU A 331 10.91 5.04 -7.84
C LEU A 331 12.20 4.26 -7.52
N LYS A 332 13.33 4.58 -8.14
CA LYS A 332 14.64 3.98 -7.79
C LYS A 332 15.19 4.50 -6.46
N THR A 333 14.76 5.69 -6.03
CA THR A 333 15.17 6.25 -4.74
C THR A 333 14.52 5.45 -3.60
N PRO A 334 15.35 4.84 -2.73
CA PRO A 334 14.84 3.95 -1.70
C PRO A 334 14.20 4.69 -0.51
N ASP A 335 13.48 3.92 0.28
CA ASP A 335 13.09 4.22 1.66
C ASP A 335 12.05 5.33 1.82
N GLY A 336 11.38 5.74 0.73
CA GLY A 336 10.26 6.69 0.76
C GLY A 336 9.25 6.44 -0.35
N LYS A 337 8.21 7.27 -0.39
CA LYS A 337 7.16 7.25 -1.42
C LYS A 337 7.39 8.34 -2.45
N VAL A 338 7.01 8.04 -3.67
CA VAL A 338 6.78 9.06 -4.70
C VAL A 338 5.33 9.50 -4.61
N MET A 339 5.11 10.81 -4.71
CA MET A 339 3.79 11.43 -4.75
C MET A 339 3.54 12.08 -6.12
N ILE A 340 2.27 12.18 -6.50
CA ILE A 340 1.81 12.93 -7.66
C ILE A 340 0.93 14.07 -7.18
N ARG A 341 1.21 15.29 -7.66
CA ARG A 341 0.40 16.50 -7.45
C ARG A 341 -0.29 16.86 -8.75
N PRO A 342 -1.57 16.52 -8.95
CA PRO A 342 -2.23 16.68 -10.24
C PRO A 342 -2.43 18.13 -10.67
N GLY A 343 -2.70 19.05 -9.76
CA GLY A 343 -2.96 20.45 -10.04
C GLY A 343 -1.76 21.37 -9.79
N GLY A 344 -0.52 20.89 -9.98
CA GLY A 344 0.72 21.65 -9.74
C GLY A 344 1.47 22.00 -11.01
#